data_bc1f209695fa073c91f2415aa3478c1d
#
_entry.id   bc1f209695fa073c91f2415aa3478c1d
#
_cell.length_a   1.000
_cell.length_b   1.000
_cell.length_c   1.000
_cell.angle_alpha   90.00
_cell.angle_beta   90.00
_cell.angle_gamma   90.00
#
_symmetry.space_group_name_H-M   'P 1'
#
loop_
_entity.id
_entity.type
_entity.pdbx_description
1 polymer ?
#
loop_
_entity_poly.entity_id
_entity_poly.type
_entity_poly.pdbx_seq_one_letter_code
_entity_poly.pdbx_strand_id
1 'polypeptide(L)'
;MLFRSLSFLLLSSLLSMNAFAYPTEQPGEASSENQLPLDELRRFAEVFSSIKKSYVEPVTDQQLLEDAIAGMVRGLDPHSDYLIKEAFDNLQEHTNGEFGGLGIEVGMKDGFVHVITPLDDTPAQEAGIKAGDLITKLGDTPIQGMSLSEAVKLMRGKIGEPIRITIMREGVEAPFEVELVRAAIKIRSVRSRLLEPGFGYVRISEFQANTGQDLLDALAKLQKDEVLKGLVLDLRNNPGGVLQAAVAVSDAFLDEGLIVYTEGRIARSELEFNATDDLAIGNVPLIVLINGGSASASEIVAGALQDQKRAVIMGTQSFGKGSVQTVVPLSEDRAVKITTARYFTPNGRSIQAQGISPDVVVEELQLDRQAPNLNQVREVDLAGHLENESEGAVQSSVQSDLASDDFQLYQALTMLKALNILNR
;
A
#
# COMPACT_ATOMS: atom_id res chain seq x y z
N MET A 1 52.79 -84.78 -52.31
CA MET A 1 51.58 -85.64 -52.48
C MET A 1 50.39 -84.90 -51.89
N LEU A 2 49.38 -84.84 -52.73
CA LEU A 2 47.99 -84.41 -52.48
C LEU A 2 47.72 -82.91 -52.32
N PHE A 3 47.29 -82.34 -53.38
CA PHE A 3 46.55 -81.09 -53.58
C PHE A 3 45.15 -81.18 -52.93
N ARG A 4 44.70 -80.15 -52.29
CA ARG A 4 43.29 -79.89 -52.08
C ARG A 4 42.95 -78.42 -52.38
N SER A 5 42.23 -78.28 -53.47
CA SER A 5 41.60 -77.07 -53.94
C SER A 5 40.58 -76.52 -52.93
N LEU A 6 40.62 -75.28 -52.68
CA LEU A 6 39.55 -74.55 -51.90
C LEU A 6 38.96 -73.46 -52.75
N SER A 7 37.73 -73.73 -53.21
CA SER A 7 36.93 -72.77 -54.00
C SER A 7 36.47 -71.64 -53.19
N PHE A 8 36.76 -70.41 -53.60
CA PHE A 8 36.22 -69.15 -52.98
C PHE A 8 34.84 -68.86 -53.59
N LEU A 9 33.82 -68.91 -52.75
CA LEU A 9 32.48 -68.40 -53.04
C LEU A 9 32.46 -66.94 -52.72
N LEU A 10 32.31 -66.04 -53.68
CA LEU A 10 32.03 -64.64 -53.52
C LEU A 10 30.55 -64.47 -53.17
N LEU A 11 30.29 -64.07 -51.93
CA LEU A 11 28.98 -63.68 -51.48
C LEU A 11 28.89 -62.15 -51.56
N SER A 12 28.20 -61.61 -52.56
CA SER A 12 27.91 -60.21 -52.73
C SER A 12 26.78 -59.76 -51.73
N SER A 13 27.13 -59.16 -50.63
CA SER A 13 26.17 -58.52 -49.76
C SER A 13 25.81 -57.10 -50.26
N LEU A 14 24.60 -56.96 -50.81
CA LEU A 14 23.99 -55.63 -51.04
C LEU A 14 23.81 -54.93 -49.70
N LEU A 15 24.65 -53.90 -49.42
CA LEU A 15 24.36 -52.92 -48.39
C LEU A 15 23.26 -51.97 -48.88
N SER A 16 22.03 -52.15 -48.39
CA SER A 16 20.99 -51.16 -48.51
C SER A 16 21.32 -49.96 -47.54
N MET A 17 21.84 -48.91 -48.12
CA MET A 17 21.95 -47.61 -47.43
C MET A 17 20.53 -47.07 -47.19
N ASN A 18 20.02 -47.23 -45.96
CA ASN A 18 18.91 -46.42 -45.49
C ASN A 18 19.42 -44.99 -45.35
N ALA A 19 19.09 -44.12 -46.30
CA ALA A 19 19.22 -42.69 -46.16
C ALA A 19 18.23 -42.25 -45.10
N PHE A 20 18.72 -42.00 -43.86
CA PHE A 20 18.01 -41.19 -42.89
C PHE A 20 17.88 -39.77 -43.47
N ALA A 21 16.71 -39.46 -44.02
CA ALA A 21 16.32 -38.09 -44.29
C ALA A 21 16.23 -37.38 -42.94
N TYR A 22 17.24 -36.55 -42.64
CA TYR A 22 17.07 -35.51 -41.59
C TYR A 22 15.90 -34.65 -42.04
N PRO A 23 14.91 -34.41 -41.15
CA PRO A 23 13.93 -33.40 -41.44
C PRO A 23 14.70 -32.08 -41.61
N THR A 24 14.68 -31.50 -42.77
CA THR A 24 15.03 -30.11 -42.99
C THR A 24 14.05 -29.34 -42.14
N GLU A 25 14.48 -28.86 -40.98
CA GLU A 25 13.81 -27.75 -40.30
C GLU A 25 13.70 -26.64 -41.34
N GLN A 26 12.48 -26.45 -41.82
CA GLN A 26 12.15 -25.19 -42.48
C GLN A 26 12.56 -24.09 -41.52
N PRO A 27 13.26 -23.03 -41.98
CA PRO A 27 13.48 -21.88 -41.13
C PRO A 27 12.11 -21.47 -40.66
N GLY A 28 11.85 -21.68 -39.35
CA GLY A 28 10.63 -21.21 -38.71
C GLY A 28 10.48 -19.76 -39.09
N GLU A 29 9.31 -19.37 -39.54
CA GLU A 29 8.92 -17.95 -39.68
C GLU A 29 9.40 -17.27 -38.42
N ALA A 30 10.48 -16.47 -38.55
CA ALA A 30 10.93 -15.59 -37.49
C ALA A 30 9.70 -14.75 -37.13
N SER A 31 9.17 -15.01 -35.95
CA SER A 31 7.94 -14.39 -35.46
C SER A 31 8.00 -12.90 -35.76
N SER A 32 7.02 -12.38 -36.47
CA SER A 32 6.87 -10.98 -36.86
C SER A 32 6.84 -10.02 -35.65
N GLU A 33 6.84 -10.56 -34.47
CA GLU A 33 6.83 -9.83 -33.18
C GLU A 33 8.08 -8.96 -32.91
N ASN A 34 9.20 -9.19 -33.60
CA ASN A 34 10.44 -8.44 -33.38
C ASN A 34 10.78 -7.44 -34.52
N GLN A 35 9.95 -7.32 -35.55
CA GLN A 35 10.18 -6.33 -36.60
C GLN A 35 9.56 -4.98 -36.20
N LEU A 36 10.36 -3.90 -36.27
CA LEU A 36 9.86 -2.56 -36.07
C LEU A 36 8.77 -2.24 -37.11
N PRO A 37 7.60 -1.75 -36.72
CA PRO A 37 6.49 -1.44 -37.63
C PRO A 37 6.77 -0.14 -38.40
N LEU A 38 7.57 -0.22 -39.45
CA LEU A 38 8.10 0.96 -40.17
C LEU A 38 7.01 1.86 -40.75
N ASP A 39 5.91 1.30 -41.24
CA ASP A 39 4.81 2.09 -41.80
C ASP A 39 4.05 2.84 -40.69
N GLU A 40 3.88 2.24 -39.51
CA GLU A 40 3.25 2.92 -38.38
C GLU A 40 4.17 4.00 -37.79
N LEU A 41 5.47 3.75 -37.75
CA LEU A 41 6.46 4.76 -37.34
C LEU A 41 6.50 5.95 -38.32
N ARG A 42 6.33 5.69 -39.62
CA ARG A 42 6.22 6.76 -40.63
C ARG A 42 4.97 7.61 -40.38
N ARG A 43 3.80 6.98 -40.16
CA ARG A 43 2.56 7.68 -39.83
C ARG A 43 2.70 8.52 -38.56
N PHE A 44 3.35 7.96 -37.54
CA PHE A 44 3.65 8.70 -36.31
C PHE A 44 4.48 9.97 -36.60
N ALA A 45 5.55 9.84 -37.39
CA ALA A 45 6.40 10.97 -37.77
C ALA A 45 5.64 12.01 -38.62
N GLU A 46 4.71 11.62 -39.49
CA GLU A 46 3.86 12.51 -40.26
C GLU A 46 2.92 13.31 -39.36
N VAL A 47 2.27 12.64 -38.37
CA VAL A 47 1.40 13.31 -37.40
C VAL A 47 2.21 14.29 -36.53
N PHE A 48 3.36 13.85 -36.01
CA PHE A 48 4.28 14.70 -35.25
C PHE A 48 4.66 15.99 -36.04
N SER A 49 5.08 15.82 -37.30
CA SER A 49 5.43 16.95 -38.19
C SER A 49 4.24 17.86 -38.45
N SER A 50 3.04 17.30 -38.65
CA SER A 50 1.81 18.04 -38.88
C SER A 50 1.44 18.91 -37.65
N ILE A 51 1.53 18.38 -36.45
CA ILE A 51 1.27 19.12 -35.20
C ILE A 51 2.24 20.30 -35.09
N LYS A 52 3.55 20.06 -35.22
CA LYS A 52 4.56 21.11 -35.18
C LYS A 52 4.34 22.23 -36.16
N LYS A 53 3.79 21.92 -37.35
CA LYS A 53 3.63 22.85 -38.47
C LYS A 53 2.34 23.63 -38.39
N SER A 54 1.29 23.04 -37.82
CA SER A 54 -0.08 23.54 -37.97
C SER A 54 -0.82 23.83 -36.69
N TYR A 55 -0.28 23.40 -35.51
CA TYR A 55 -0.90 23.70 -34.24
C TYR A 55 -0.84 25.19 -33.94
N VAL A 56 -1.87 25.73 -33.29
CA VAL A 56 -2.05 27.17 -33.07
C VAL A 56 -0.95 27.79 -32.20
N GLU A 57 -0.37 27.03 -31.30
CA GLU A 57 0.70 27.45 -30.40
C GLU A 57 2.00 26.71 -30.71
N PRO A 58 3.20 27.29 -30.47
CA PRO A 58 4.46 26.60 -30.62
C PRO A 58 4.57 25.46 -29.59
N VAL A 59 4.90 24.23 -30.04
CA VAL A 59 5.13 23.06 -29.18
C VAL A 59 6.54 22.56 -29.40
N THR A 60 7.23 22.18 -28.31
CA THR A 60 8.59 21.63 -28.40
C THR A 60 8.56 20.15 -28.79
N ASP A 61 9.65 19.67 -29.39
CA ASP A 61 9.81 18.27 -29.76
C ASP A 61 9.76 17.38 -28.51
N GLN A 62 10.39 17.84 -27.42
CA GLN A 62 10.40 17.13 -26.14
C GLN A 62 8.96 16.93 -25.61
N GLN A 63 8.17 17.98 -25.57
CA GLN A 63 6.78 17.91 -25.09
C GLN A 63 5.96 16.93 -25.91
N LEU A 64 6.03 17.02 -27.25
CA LEU A 64 5.27 16.11 -28.12
C LEU A 64 5.67 14.65 -27.97
N LEU A 65 6.96 14.37 -27.78
CA LEU A 65 7.43 13.01 -27.56
C LEU A 65 7.03 12.48 -26.17
N GLU A 66 7.14 13.30 -25.12
CA GLU A 66 6.68 12.94 -23.79
C GLU A 66 5.18 12.67 -23.76
N ASP A 67 4.37 13.52 -24.38
CA ASP A 67 2.91 13.33 -24.49
C ASP A 67 2.55 12.06 -25.29
N ALA A 68 3.29 11.77 -26.36
CA ALA A 68 3.08 10.57 -27.15
C ALA A 68 3.39 9.29 -26.34
N ILE A 69 4.50 9.25 -25.61
CA ILE A 69 4.87 8.15 -24.73
C ILE A 69 3.82 7.99 -23.61
N ALA A 70 3.46 9.08 -22.96
CA ALA A 70 2.44 9.07 -21.92
C ALA A 70 1.10 8.56 -22.45
N GLY A 71 0.67 9.01 -23.63
CA GLY A 71 -0.56 8.54 -24.29
C GLY A 71 -0.52 7.06 -24.62
N MET A 72 0.60 6.54 -25.11
CA MET A 72 0.79 5.12 -25.41
C MET A 72 0.69 4.25 -24.15
N VAL A 73 1.30 4.67 -23.04
CA VAL A 73 1.28 3.92 -21.79
C VAL A 73 -0.10 3.98 -21.12
N ARG A 74 -0.72 5.15 -21.07
CA ARG A 74 -2.08 5.35 -20.50
C ARG A 74 -3.16 4.63 -21.30
N GLY A 75 -2.92 4.36 -22.58
CA GLY A 75 -3.82 3.58 -23.43
C GLY A 75 -3.90 2.10 -23.09
N LEU A 76 -3.04 1.57 -22.21
CA LEU A 76 -3.02 0.16 -21.82
C LEU A 76 -4.09 -0.14 -20.76
N ASP A 77 -4.10 0.61 -19.66
CA ASP A 77 -5.01 0.46 -18.53
C ASP A 77 -4.95 1.71 -17.61
N PRO A 78 -5.90 1.86 -16.64
CA PRO A 78 -5.96 3.04 -15.77
C PRO A 78 -4.79 3.19 -14.77
N HIS A 79 -3.95 2.17 -14.63
CA HIS A 79 -2.88 2.11 -13.63
C HIS A 79 -1.48 2.24 -14.23
N SER A 80 -1.38 2.05 -15.56
CA SER A 80 -0.13 2.24 -16.29
C SER A 80 0.09 3.73 -16.59
N ASP A 81 1.32 4.23 -16.35
CA ASP A 81 1.65 5.63 -16.55
C ASP A 81 3.13 5.83 -16.89
N TYR A 82 3.42 6.91 -17.61
CA TYR A 82 4.77 7.40 -17.85
C TYR A 82 5.11 8.45 -16.79
N LEU A 83 6.07 8.11 -15.94
CA LEU A 83 6.45 8.92 -14.78
C LEU A 83 7.59 9.85 -15.18
N ILE A 84 7.35 11.14 -15.16
CA ILE A 84 8.37 12.17 -15.23
C ILE A 84 8.87 12.50 -13.82
N LYS A 85 9.99 13.22 -13.72
CA LYS A 85 10.75 13.44 -12.48
C LYS A 85 9.88 13.60 -11.23
N GLU A 86 8.98 14.56 -11.21
CA GLU A 86 8.14 14.84 -10.03
C GLU A 86 7.25 13.65 -9.63
N ALA A 87 6.63 13.00 -10.60
CA ALA A 87 5.78 11.83 -10.36
C ALA A 87 6.60 10.60 -9.93
N PHE A 88 7.82 10.46 -10.46
CA PHE A 88 8.71 9.37 -10.10
C PHE A 88 9.29 9.56 -8.70
N ASP A 89 9.75 10.78 -8.35
CA ASP A 89 10.23 11.13 -7.02
C ASP A 89 9.10 10.90 -5.98
N ASN A 90 7.88 11.37 -6.23
CA ASN A 90 6.72 11.17 -5.36
C ASN A 90 6.41 9.68 -5.16
N LEU A 91 6.49 8.86 -6.22
CA LEU A 91 6.27 7.42 -6.11
C LEU A 91 7.33 6.77 -5.21
N GLN A 92 8.59 7.17 -5.33
CA GLN A 92 9.68 6.67 -4.49
C GLN A 92 9.48 7.09 -3.02
N GLU A 93 9.14 8.35 -2.77
CA GLU A 93 8.83 8.85 -1.42
C GLU A 93 7.71 8.06 -0.76
N HIS A 94 6.58 7.84 -1.47
CA HIS A 94 5.46 7.03 -0.95
C HIS A 94 5.84 5.57 -0.72
N THR A 95 6.63 4.99 -1.61
CA THR A 95 7.07 3.59 -1.50
C THR A 95 8.01 3.39 -0.31
N ASN A 96 8.95 4.31 -0.11
CA ASN A 96 9.91 4.25 0.98
C ASN A 96 9.29 4.67 2.32
N GLY A 97 8.21 5.45 2.29
CA GLY A 97 7.59 6.01 3.49
C GLY A 97 8.40 7.12 4.13
N GLU A 98 9.28 7.77 3.35
CA GLU A 98 10.09 8.89 3.81
C GLU A 98 10.33 9.89 2.69
N PHE A 99 10.46 11.16 3.06
CA PHE A 99 10.77 12.24 2.13
C PHE A 99 11.76 13.22 2.74
N GLY A 100 12.51 13.91 1.87
CA GLY A 100 13.41 14.98 2.30
C GLY A 100 12.62 16.22 2.71
N GLY A 101 12.70 16.61 3.99
CA GLY A 101 11.92 17.72 4.52
C GLY A 101 12.43 18.25 5.85
N LEU A 102 11.61 19.06 6.48
CA LEU A 102 11.94 19.76 7.75
C LEU A 102 11.30 19.11 8.97
N GLY A 103 10.25 18.28 8.76
CA GLY A 103 9.51 17.66 9.84
C GLY A 103 8.54 18.62 10.53
N ILE A 104 7.73 19.33 9.75
CA ILE A 104 6.74 20.29 10.24
C ILE A 104 5.37 19.94 9.66
N GLU A 105 4.38 19.81 10.52
CA GLU A 105 2.99 19.82 10.08
C GLU A 105 2.53 21.28 9.95
N VAL A 106 1.99 21.63 8.79
CA VAL A 106 1.69 23.01 8.43
C VAL A 106 0.28 23.20 7.88
N GLY A 107 -0.26 24.39 8.06
CA GLY A 107 -1.49 24.89 7.45
C GLY A 107 -1.30 26.29 6.90
N MET A 108 -2.41 26.91 6.43
CA MET A 108 -2.41 28.33 6.04
C MET A 108 -3.19 29.14 7.09
N LYS A 109 -2.63 30.28 7.47
CA LYS A 109 -3.30 31.28 8.33
C LYS A 109 -2.90 32.68 7.86
N ASP A 110 -3.90 33.52 7.55
CA ASP A 110 -3.70 34.93 7.16
C ASP A 110 -2.72 35.13 5.98
N GLY A 111 -2.69 34.17 5.05
CA GLY A 111 -1.82 34.21 3.86
C GLY A 111 -0.38 33.76 4.11
N PHE A 112 -0.07 33.21 5.29
CA PHE A 112 1.22 32.65 5.67
C PHE A 112 1.13 31.18 6.00
N VAL A 113 2.25 30.46 5.92
CA VAL A 113 2.34 29.08 6.41
C VAL A 113 2.42 29.10 7.93
N HIS A 114 1.43 28.48 8.55
CA HIS A 114 1.31 28.34 9.99
C HIS A 114 1.80 26.98 10.44
N VAL A 115 2.73 26.92 11.37
CA VAL A 115 3.18 25.69 12.01
C VAL A 115 2.12 25.16 12.95
N ILE A 116 1.52 24.02 12.61
CA ILE A 116 0.59 23.31 13.49
C ILE A 116 1.39 22.62 14.60
N THR A 117 2.40 21.83 14.21
CA THR A 117 3.33 21.21 15.14
C THR A 117 4.63 20.79 14.43
N PRO A 118 5.82 20.96 15.05
CA PRO A 118 7.00 20.24 14.63
C PRO A 118 6.87 18.77 15.02
N LEU A 119 7.40 17.86 14.17
CA LEU A 119 7.43 16.44 14.45
C LEU A 119 8.63 16.11 15.33
N ASP A 120 8.47 15.11 16.21
CA ASP A 120 9.55 14.65 17.08
C ASP A 120 10.73 14.09 16.28
N ASP A 121 11.95 14.25 16.80
CA ASP A 121 13.20 13.77 16.21
C ASP A 121 13.47 14.29 14.78
N THR A 122 13.09 15.57 14.52
CA THR A 122 13.24 16.20 13.21
C THR A 122 14.02 17.51 13.28
N PRO A 123 14.59 17.98 12.14
CA PRO A 123 15.33 19.24 12.10
C PRO A 123 14.55 20.44 12.65
N ALA A 124 13.25 20.47 12.42
CA ALA A 124 12.42 21.56 12.93
C ALA A 124 12.32 21.59 14.46
N GLN A 125 12.15 20.42 15.08
CA GLN A 125 12.11 20.31 16.53
C GLN A 125 13.47 20.68 17.15
N GLU A 126 14.56 20.14 16.59
CA GLU A 126 15.92 20.40 17.05
C GLU A 126 16.29 21.90 16.96
N ALA A 127 15.82 22.58 15.93
CA ALA A 127 16.01 24.02 15.73
C ALA A 127 15.08 24.89 16.56
N GLY A 128 14.19 24.30 17.37
CA GLY A 128 13.30 25.02 18.26
C GLY A 128 12.12 25.71 17.59
N ILE A 129 11.67 25.20 16.43
CA ILE A 129 10.40 25.58 15.80
C ILE A 129 9.26 25.21 16.76
N LYS A 130 8.23 26.03 16.84
CA LYS A 130 7.11 25.84 17.78
C LYS A 130 5.76 25.87 17.05
N ALA A 131 4.79 25.19 17.64
CA ALA A 131 3.39 25.36 17.25
C ALA A 131 2.99 26.84 17.38
N GLY A 132 2.28 27.36 16.38
CA GLY A 132 1.89 28.76 16.30
C GLY A 132 2.87 29.67 15.53
N ASP A 133 4.06 29.22 15.19
CA ASP A 133 5.00 29.98 14.36
C ASP A 133 4.40 30.24 12.97
N LEU A 134 4.64 31.43 12.42
CA LEU A 134 4.29 31.78 11.05
C LEU A 134 5.58 31.85 10.23
N ILE A 135 5.67 31.03 9.21
CA ILE A 135 6.78 31.06 8.24
C ILE A 135 6.42 32.12 7.18
N THR A 136 7.26 33.14 7.05
CA THR A 136 7.02 34.27 6.15
C THR A 136 7.86 34.23 4.87
N LYS A 137 9.04 33.54 4.92
CA LYS A 137 9.92 33.34 3.76
C LYS A 137 10.55 31.94 3.80
N LEU A 138 10.82 31.42 2.60
CA LEU A 138 11.61 30.20 2.36
C LEU A 138 12.80 30.57 1.45
N GLY A 139 14.01 30.57 2.00
CA GLY A 139 15.16 31.23 1.38
C GLY A 139 14.87 32.71 1.17
N ASP A 140 15.05 33.17 -0.07
CA ASP A 140 14.75 34.55 -0.47
C ASP A 140 13.29 34.75 -0.95
N THR A 141 12.50 33.66 -1.00
CA THR A 141 11.15 33.68 -1.56
C THR A 141 10.10 33.99 -0.49
N PRO A 142 9.33 35.08 -0.62
CA PRO A 142 8.20 35.36 0.28
C PRO A 142 7.08 34.34 0.08
N ILE A 143 6.44 33.90 1.16
CA ILE A 143 5.32 32.93 1.12
C ILE A 143 3.99 33.62 0.78
N GLN A 144 3.86 34.90 1.07
CA GLN A 144 2.61 35.62 0.90
C GLN A 144 2.08 35.50 -0.54
N GLY A 145 0.86 34.97 -0.68
CA GLY A 145 0.22 34.74 -2.00
C GLY A 145 0.46 33.35 -2.60
N MET A 146 1.26 32.52 -1.95
CA MET A 146 1.44 31.10 -2.35
C MET A 146 0.32 30.22 -1.81
N SER A 147 0.02 29.15 -2.51
CA SER A 147 -0.75 28.03 -1.97
C SER A 147 0.08 27.21 -0.98
N LEU A 148 -0.58 26.47 -0.10
CA LEU A 148 0.11 25.56 0.83
C LEU A 148 0.97 24.53 0.06
N SER A 149 0.47 24.02 -1.07
CA SER A 149 1.19 23.05 -1.90
C SER A 149 2.51 23.61 -2.45
N GLU A 150 2.51 24.85 -2.93
CA GLU A 150 3.71 25.53 -3.43
C GLU A 150 4.73 25.75 -2.30
N ALA A 151 4.27 26.18 -1.13
CA ALA A 151 5.14 26.38 0.03
C ALA A 151 5.74 25.04 0.52
N VAL A 152 4.93 23.97 0.59
CA VAL A 152 5.38 22.62 0.95
C VAL A 152 6.42 22.11 -0.06
N LYS A 153 6.20 22.34 -1.37
CA LYS A 153 7.16 21.97 -2.42
C LYS A 153 8.53 22.65 -2.23
N LEU A 154 8.57 23.91 -1.80
CA LEU A 154 9.80 24.62 -1.46
C LEU A 154 10.46 24.13 -0.18
N MET A 155 9.68 23.73 0.83
CA MET A 155 10.21 23.15 2.07
C MET A 155 10.79 21.76 1.88
N ARG A 156 10.24 20.95 0.95
CA ARG A 156 10.80 19.67 0.54
C ARG A 156 12.08 19.86 -0.29
N GLY A 157 12.88 18.81 -0.42
CA GLY A 157 14.07 18.79 -1.24
C GLY A 157 15.00 17.65 -0.84
N LYS A 158 16.20 17.61 -1.41
CA LYS A 158 17.17 16.54 -1.15
C LYS A 158 17.60 16.55 0.31
N ILE A 159 17.70 15.35 0.89
CA ILE A 159 18.26 15.14 2.22
C ILE A 159 19.70 15.70 2.26
N GLY A 160 20.01 16.45 3.32
CA GLY A 160 21.30 17.11 3.49
C GLY A 160 21.41 18.52 2.90
N GLU A 161 20.44 18.97 2.10
CA GLU A 161 20.43 20.34 1.58
C GLU A 161 19.89 21.33 2.63
N PRO A 162 20.61 22.46 2.86
CA PRO A 162 20.13 23.48 3.78
C PRO A 162 19.00 24.31 3.19
N ILE A 163 18.15 24.81 4.05
CA ILE A 163 17.13 25.83 3.74
C ILE A 163 17.06 26.82 4.87
N ARG A 164 17.00 28.11 4.55
CA ARG A 164 16.75 29.18 5.50
C ARG A 164 15.26 29.50 5.51
N ILE A 165 14.67 29.56 6.70
CA ILE A 165 13.27 29.97 6.88
C ILE A 165 13.22 31.21 7.76
N THR A 166 12.33 32.16 7.42
CA THR A 166 12.07 33.35 8.24
C THR A 166 10.76 33.13 8.98
N ILE A 167 10.84 33.27 10.30
CA ILE A 167 9.74 32.97 11.23
C ILE A 167 9.29 34.26 11.92
N MET A 168 7.98 34.44 12.02
CA MET A 168 7.34 35.38 12.92
C MET A 168 6.66 34.60 14.04
N ARG A 169 7.02 34.89 15.30
CA ARG A 169 6.54 34.21 16.51
C ARG A 169 5.85 35.17 17.40
N GLU A 170 4.72 34.79 17.96
CA GLU A 170 4.01 35.58 18.95
C GLU A 170 4.89 35.85 20.19
N GLY A 171 4.95 37.12 20.66
CA GLY A 171 5.81 37.53 21.78
C GLY A 171 7.28 37.82 21.40
N VAL A 172 7.65 37.75 20.11
CA VAL A 172 8.97 38.16 19.61
C VAL A 172 8.81 39.37 18.70
N GLU A 173 9.52 40.47 19.04
CA GLU A 173 9.29 41.77 18.36
C GLU A 173 9.62 41.81 16.88
N ALA A 174 10.56 40.98 16.40
CA ALA A 174 10.99 40.97 15.00
C ALA A 174 11.04 39.54 14.44
N PRO A 175 10.76 39.36 13.15
CA PRO A 175 11.02 38.10 12.48
C PRO A 175 12.50 37.67 12.61
N PHE A 176 12.74 36.37 12.76
CA PHE A 176 14.10 35.82 12.88
C PHE A 176 14.29 34.69 11.86
N GLU A 177 15.54 34.49 11.47
CA GLU A 177 15.90 33.44 10.53
C GLU A 177 16.40 32.20 11.26
N VAL A 178 16.03 31.02 10.71
CA VAL A 178 16.51 29.73 11.17
C VAL A 178 17.00 28.96 9.94
N GLU A 179 18.24 28.46 10.02
CA GLU A 179 18.76 27.57 9.01
C GLU A 179 18.50 26.10 9.41
N LEU A 180 17.87 25.35 8.53
CA LEU A 180 17.53 23.95 8.73
C LEU A 180 18.18 23.10 7.63
N VAL A 181 18.64 21.91 7.97
CA VAL A 181 19.12 20.93 7.00
C VAL A 181 18.01 19.89 6.81
N ARG A 182 17.57 19.70 5.55
CA ARG A 182 16.54 18.71 5.25
C ARG A 182 16.99 17.31 5.65
N ALA A 183 16.16 16.60 6.37
CA ALA A 183 16.37 15.21 6.78
C ALA A 183 15.32 14.27 6.18
N ALA A 184 15.54 12.96 6.30
CA ALA A 184 14.51 11.97 5.99
C ALA A 184 13.41 12.04 7.04
N ILE A 185 12.22 12.46 6.63
CA ILE A 185 11.04 12.55 7.48
C ILE A 185 10.19 11.31 7.24
N LYS A 186 10.06 10.47 8.28
CA LYS A 186 9.31 9.21 8.20
C LYS A 186 7.81 9.47 8.30
N ILE A 187 7.06 8.89 7.38
CA ILE A 187 5.59 8.85 7.40
C ILE A 187 5.18 7.60 8.15
N ARG A 188 4.50 7.75 9.29
CA ARG A 188 4.02 6.60 10.07
C ARG A 188 2.80 5.99 9.39
N SER A 189 2.99 4.83 8.74
CA SER A 189 1.92 4.04 8.14
C SER A 189 1.16 3.18 9.15
N VAL A 190 1.76 2.86 10.31
CA VAL A 190 1.18 2.03 11.35
C VAL A 190 0.92 2.84 12.62
N ARG A 191 -0.29 2.72 13.16
CA ARG A 191 -0.70 3.31 14.45
C ARG A 191 -1.36 2.22 15.29
N SER A 192 -1.08 2.19 16.60
CA SER A 192 -1.63 1.19 17.51
C SER A 192 -2.07 1.78 18.83
N ARG A 193 -3.10 1.19 19.43
CA ARG A 193 -3.58 1.48 20.77
C ARG A 193 -4.35 0.29 21.36
N LEU A 194 -4.50 0.25 22.68
CA LEU A 194 -5.48 -0.61 23.30
C LEU A 194 -6.87 0.07 23.22
N LEU A 195 -7.89 -0.71 22.86
CA LEU A 195 -9.30 -0.29 22.94
C LEU A 195 -9.83 -0.48 24.35
N GLU A 196 -9.51 -1.64 24.92
CA GLU A 196 -9.77 -2.06 26.30
C GLU A 196 -8.65 -3.01 26.76
N PRO A 197 -8.51 -3.32 28.06
CA PRO A 197 -7.52 -4.26 28.55
C PRO A 197 -7.55 -5.61 27.81
N GLY A 198 -6.45 -5.93 27.14
CA GLY A 198 -6.26 -7.13 26.32
C GLY A 198 -6.84 -7.05 24.91
N PHE A 199 -7.47 -5.98 24.48
CA PHE A 199 -8.00 -5.82 23.11
C PHE A 199 -7.23 -4.72 22.35
N GLY A 200 -6.38 -5.17 21.42
CA GLY A 200 -5.55 -4.31 20.59
C GLY A 200 -6.28 -3.76 19.37
N TYR A 201 -5.80 -2.63 18.88
CA TYR A 201 -6.18 -2.03 17.62
C TYR A 201 -4.92 -1.57 16.90
N VAL A 202 -4.79 -1.98 15.65
CA VAL A 202 -3.73 -1.55 14.76
C VAL A 202 -4.37 -1.02 13.48
N ARG A 203 -4.02 0.18 13.07
CA ARG A 203 -4.40 0.77 11.80
C ARG A 203 -3.19 0.84 10.89
N ILE A 204 -3.33 0.35 9.66
CA ILE A 204 -2.37 0.54 8.57
C ILE A 204 -3.03 1.46 7.55
N SER A 205 -2.47 2.66 7.35
CA SER A 205 -3.02 3.65 6.42
C SER A 205 -2.57 3.45 4.97
N GLU A 206 -1.38 2.86 4.78
CA GLU A 206 -0.81 2.49 3.47
C GLU A 206 0.31 1.46 3.67
N PHE A 207 0.71 0.77 2.59
CA PHE A 207 1.79 -0.22 2.64
C PHE A 207 3.09 0.36 2.07
N GLN A 208 3.96 0.82 2.96
CA GLN A 208 5.32 1.29 2.68
C GLN A 208 6.32 0.15 2.87
N ALA A 209 7.56 0.32 2.41
CA ALA A 209 8.60 -0.70 2.51
C ALA A 209 8.80 -1.22 3.95
N ASN A 210 8.67 -0.35 4.96
CA ASN A 210 8.90 -0.69 6.37
C ASN A 210 7.62 -1.11 7.13
N THR A 211 6.44 -1.11 6.50
CA THR A 211 5.16 -1.35 7.20
C THR A 211 5.11 -2.70 7.93
N GLY A 212 5.75 -3.75 7.39
CA GLY A 212 5.85 -5.04 8.07
C GLY A 212 6.59 -4.94 9.42
N GLN A 213 7.76 -4.29 9.43
CA GLN A 213 8.53 -4.09 10.67
C GLN A 213 7.79 -3.16 11.64
N ASP A 214 7.21 -2.06 11.16
CA ASP A 214 6.44 -1.14 11.99
C ASP A 214 5.22 -1.83 12.65
N LEU A 215 4.61 -2.81 11.96
CA LEU A 215 3.57 -3.66 12.53
C LEU A 215 4.10 -4.53 13.66
N LEU A 216 5.23 -5.23 13.46
CA LEU A 216 5.85 -6.07 14.49
C LEU A 216 6.18 -5.25 15.74
N ASP A 217 6.76 -4.07 15.58
CA ASP A 217 7.08 -3.16 16.68
C ASP A 217 5.80 -2.70 17.41
N ALA A 218 4.74 -2.39 16.66
CA ALA A 218 3.44 -2.01 17.22
C ALA A 218 2.80 -3.16 18.02
N LEU A 219 2.86 -4.40 17.51
CA LEU A 219 2.35 -5.59 18.20
C LEU A 219 3.16 -5.90 19.45
N ALA A 220 4.49 -5.81 19.40
CA ALA A 220 5.35 -5.99 20.57
C ALA A 220 5.04 -4.93 21.65
N LYS A 221 4.80 -3.68 21.25
CA LYS A 221 4.39 -2.62 22.19
C LYS A 221 3.05 -2.91 22.84
N LEU A 222 2.05 -3.39 22.12
CA LEU A 222 0.73 -3.73 22.65
C LEU A 222 0.77 -4.89 23.63
N GLN A 223 1.72 -5.83 23.44
CA GLN A 223 1.89 -7.03 24.28
C GLN A 223 2.83 -6.79 25.48
N LYS A 224 3.44 -5.61 25.60
CA LYS A 224 4.47 -5.35 26.64
C LYS A 224 3.94 -5.50 28.05
N ASP A 225 2.75 -4.99 28.32
CA ASP A 225 2.19 -4.90 29.67
C ASP A 225 1.06 -5.94 29.92
N GLU A 226 0.43 -6.45 28.85
CA GLU A 226 -0.68 -7.40 28.95
C GLU A 226 -0.74 -8.32 27.70
N VAL A 227 -1.08 -9.58 27.93
CA VAL A 227 -1.35 -10.53 26.84
C VAL A 227 -2.61 -10.13 26.09
N LEU A 228 -2.52 -10.07 24.75
CA LEU A 228 -3.68 -9.78 23.92
C LEU A 228 -4.70 -10.92 23.99
N LYS A 229 -5.97 -10.55 24.07
CA LYS A 229 -7.15 -11.43 24.01
C LYS A 229 -7.86 -11.34 22.66
N GLY A 230 -7.49 -10.35 21.84
CA GLY A 230 -7.99 -10.12 20.51
C GLY A 230 -7.38 -8.87 19.88
N LEU A 231 -7.39 -8.82 18.55
CA LEU A 231 -6.85 -7.71 17.76
C LEU A 231 -7.81 -7.31 16.66
N VAL A 232 -7.97 -5.98 16.46
CA VAL A 232 -8.56 -5.39 15.26
C VAL A 232 -7.43 -4.83 14.39
N LEU A 233 -7.33 -5.31 13.16
CA LEU A 233 -6.49 -4.77 12.10
C LEU A 233 -7.37 -3.90 11.18
N ASP A 234 -7.17 -2.60 11.17
CA ASP A 234 -7.97 -1.65 10.38
C ASP A 234 -7.24 -1.27 9.09
N LEU A 235 -7.79 -1.73 7.97
CA LEU A 235 -7.34 -1.44 6.61
C LEU A 235 -8.34 -0.55 5.84
N ARG A 236 -9.33 0.03 6.50
CA ARG A 236 -10.29 0.95 5.84
C ARG A 236 -9.58 2.18 5.28
N ASN A 237 -9.96 2.61 4.08
CA ASN A 237 -9.36 3.73 3.35
C ASN A 237 -7.84 3.57 3.14
N ASN A 238 -7.35 2.34 3.05
CA ASN A 238 -5.95 2.04 2.73
C ASN A 238 -5.86 1.65 1.24
N PRO A 239 -5.28 2.49 0.37
CA PRO A 239 -5.23 2.27 -1.08
C PRO A 239 -4.26 1.16 -1.51
N GLY A 240 -3.56 0.55 -0.56
CA GLY A 240 -2.53 -0.45 -0.79
C GLY A 240 -1.11 0.10 -0.71
N GLY A 241 -0.24 -0.33 -1.60
CA GLY A 241 1.18 0.06 -1.65
C GLY A 241 2.09 -1.10 -2.04
N VAL A 242 3.18 -1.29 -1.32
CA VAL A 242 4.23 -2.27 -1.61
C VAL A 242 3.74 -3.71 -1.37
N LEU A 243 3.85 -4.56 -2.39
CA LEU A 243 3.45 -5.97 -2.32
C LEU A 243 4.18 -6.73 -1.20
N GLN A 244 5.50 -6.56 -1.11
CA GLN A 244 6.33 -7.22 -0.09
C GLN A 244 5.91 -6.83 1.33
N ALA A 245 5.44 -5.60 1.53
CA ALA A 245 4.92 -5.16 2.83
C ALA A 245 3.58 -5.85 3.17
N ALA A 246 2.70 -6.07 2.17
CA ALA A 246 1.48 -6.83 2.38
C ALA A 246 1.78 -8.31 2.73
N VAL A 247 2.77 -8.90 2.06
CA VAL A 247 3.25 -10.25 2.39
C VAL A 247 3.75 -10.30 3.84
N ALA A 248 4.65 -9.38 4.24
CA ALA A 248 5.18 -9.32 5.59
C ALA A 248 4.10 -9.08 6.66
N VAL A 249 3.08 -8.25 6.37
CA VAL A 249 1.93 -8.04 7.26
C VAL A 249 1.07 -9.30 7.38
N SER A 250 0.84 -10.03 6.27
CA SER A 250 0.07 -11.29 6.30
C SER A 250 0.83 -12.38 7.05
N ASP A 251 2.13 -12.48 6.80
CA ASP A 251 3.05 -13.42 7.42
C ASP A 251 3.07 -13.31 8.96
N ALA A 252 3.04 -12.08 9.49
CA ALA A 252 2.97 -11.82 10.93
C ALA A 252 1.77 -12.49 11.64
N PHE A 253 0.74 -12.90 10.88
CA PHE A 253 -0.48 -13.53 11.39
C PHE A 253 -0.70 -14.98 10.96
N LEU A 254 0.11 -15.50 10.05
CA LEU A 254 0.00 -16.85 9.49
C LEU A 254 1.24 -17.67 9.87
N ASP A 255 1.08 -18.93 10.23
CA ASP A 255 2.15 -19.86 10.55
C ASP A 255 2.53 -20.78 9.39
N GLU A 256 1.65 -20.90 8.40
CA GLU A 256 1.88 -21.69 7.18
C GLU A 256 0.90 -21.28 6.05
N GLY A 257 1.17 -21.78 4.87
CA GLY A 257 0.27 -21.66 3.72
C GLY A 257 0.58 -20.49 2.79
N LEU A 258 -0.11 -20.49 1.67
CA LEU A 258 0.03 -19.48 0.64
C LEU A 258 -0.59 -18.16 1.11
N ILE A 259 0.09 -17.04 0.87
CA ILE A 259 -0.41 -15.69 1.12
C ILE A 259 -1.04 -15.12 -0.16
N VAL A 260 -0.29 -15.14 -1.25
CA VAL A 260 -0.70 -14.57 -2.55
C VAL A 260 0.16 -15.17 -3.65
N TYR A 261 -0.40 -15.34 -4.84
CA TYR A 261 0.38 -15.62 -6.03
C TYR A 261 0.02 -14.67 -7.16
N THR A 262 0.91 -14.58 -8.14
CA THR A 262 0.74 -13.70 -9.29
C THR A 262 0.81 -14.49 -10.60
N GLU A 263 0.01 -14.10 -11.58
CA GLU A 263 0.05 -14.63 -12.94
C GLU A 263 0.26 -13.49 -13.92
N GLY A 264 1.18 -13.67 -14.84
CA GLY A 264 1.49 -12.68 -15.87
C GLY A 264 1.90 -13.34 -17.19
N ARG A 265 2.13 -12.53 -18.23
CA ARG A 265 2.48 -13.00 -19.58
C ARG A 265 3.88 -13.61 -19.65
N ILE A 266 4.76 -13.23 -18.77
CA ILE A 266 6.17 -13.69 -18.76
C ILE A 266 6.46 -14.44 -17.47
N ALA A 267 7.26 -15.51 -17.55
CA ALA A 267 7.54 -16.40 -16.41
C ALA A 267 8.04 -15.68 -15.14
N ARG A 268 8.83 -14.62 -15.27
CA ARG A 268 9.29 -13.81 -14.11
C ARG A 268 8.17 -13.01 -13.41
N SER A 269 6.97 -12.98 -13.97
CA SER A 269 5.78 -12.36 -13.36
C SER A 269 4.93 -13.37 -12.58
N GLU A 270 5.31 -14.65 -12.59
CA GLU A 270 4.69 -15.71 -11.81
C GLU A 270 5.46 -15.85 -10.50
N LEU A 271 4.88 -15.35 -9.42
CA LEU A 271 5.48 -15.35 -8.08
C LEU A 271 4.49 -15.96 -7.10
N GLU A 272 5.02 -16.70 -6.14
CA GLU A 272 4.27 -17.25 -5.01
C GLU A 272 4.90 -16.78 -3.71
N PHE A 273 4.07 -16.37 -2.78
CA PHE A 273 4.50 -15.94 -1.45
C PHE A 273 3.78 -16.79 -0.40
N ASN A 274 4.56 -17.48 0.41
CA ASN A 274 4.09 -18.36 1.46
C ASN A 274 4.43 -17.78 2.84
N ALA A 275 3.60 -18.10 3.83
CA ALA A 275 3.84 -17.74 5.22
C ALA A 275 5.03 -18.52 5.80
N THR A 276 5.69 -17.91 6.76
CA THR A 276 6.74 -18.53 7.59
C THR A 276 6.18 -18.90 8.96
N ASP A 277 6.90 -19.73 9.71
CA ASP A 277 6.48 -20.19 11.06
C ASP A 277 6.86 -19.16 12.14
N ASP A 278 6.36 -17.92 12.04
CA ASP A 278 6.77 -16.82 12.94
C ASP A 278 5.58 -15.90 13.33
N LEU A 279 4.63 -16.47 14.12
CA LEU A 279 3.43 -15.76 14.55
C LEU A 279 3.72 -14.63 15.55
N ALA A 280 3.38 -13.39 15.20
CA ALA A 280 3.61 -12.22 16.05
C ALA A 280 2.67 -12.15 17.29
N ILE A 281 1.45 -12.70 17.20
CA ILE A 281 0.43 -12.63 18.27
C ILE A 281 -0.19 -13.99 18.64
N GLY A 282 0.38 -15.10 18.16
CA GLY A 282 -0.23 -16.42 18.35
C GLY A 282 -1.65 -16.51 17.76
N ASN A 283 -2.46 -17.42 18.30
CA ASN A 283 -3.80 -17.72 17.78
C ASN A 283 -4.93 -16.89 18.43
N VAL A 284 -4.66 -15.65 18.87
CA VAL A 284 -5.73 -14.80 19.40
C VAL A 284 -6.73 -14.42 18.29
N PRO A 285 -8.02 -14.22 18.61
CA PRO A 285 -9.02 -13.76 17.66
C PRO A 285 -8.58 -12.48 16.94
N LEU A 286 -8.71 -12.49 15.61
CA LEU A 286 -8.33 -11.38 14.74
C LEU A 286 -9.53 -10.95 13.89
N ILE A 287 -9.81 -9.66 13.85
CA ILE A 287 -10.77 -9.04 12.94
C ILE A 287 -10.04 -8.06 12.04
N VAL A 288 -10.33 -8.13 10.75
CA VAL A 288 -9.83 -7.17 9.76
C VAL A 288 -10.98 -6.29 9.28
N LEU A 289 -10.85 -4.98 9.44
CA LEU A 289 -11.82 -4.00 8.92
C LEU A 289 -11.42 -3.55 7.52
N ILE A 290 -12.35 -3.63 6.58
CA ILE A 290 -12.21 -3.16 5.19
C ILE A 290 -13.40 -2.30 4.77
N ASN A 291 -13.18 -1.46 3.74
CA ASN A 291 -14.24 -0.71 3.07
C ASN A 291 -13.90 -0.46 1.58
N GLY A 292 -14.73 0.27 0.87
CA GLY A 292 -14.51 0.62 -0.54
C GLY A 292 -13.21 1.39 -0.84
N GLY A 293 -12.54 1.93 0.17
CA GLY A 293 -11.21 2.54 0.07
C GLY A 293 -10.04 1.56 0.32
N SER A 294 -10.33 0.30 0.69
CA SER A 294 -9.33 -0.75 0.87
C SER A 294 -9.00 -1.36 -0.49
N ALA A 295 -7.77 -1.22 -0.97
CA ALA A 295 -7.38 -1.64 -2.32
C ALA A 295 -6.03 -2.35 -2.35
N SER A 296 -5.80 -3.20 -3.40
CA SER A 296 -4.47 -3.72 -3.74
C SER A 296 -3.83 -4.52 -2.58
N ALA A 297 -2.72 -4.05 -2.00
CA ALA A 297 -2.04 -4.67 -0.86
C ALA A 297 -2.97 -4.94 0.33
N SER A 298 -3.94 -4.05 0.61
CA SER A 298 -4.97 -4.27 1.63
C SER A 298 -5.85 -5.47 1.31
N GLU A 299 -6.17 -5.67 0.04
CA GLU A 299 -6.97 -6.80 -0.43
C GLU A 299 -6.19 -8.11 -0.42
N ILE A 300 -4.87 -8.05 -0.60
CA ILE A 300 -3.99 -9.21 -0.41
C ILE A 300 -4.04 -9.68 1.04
N VAL A 301 -3.83 -8.77 2.00
CA VAL A 301 -3.88 -9.09 3.43
C VAL A 301 -5.25 -9.63 3.83
N ALA A 302 -6.32 -8.92 3.48
CA ALA A 302 -7.68 -9.36 3.80
C ALA A 302 -8.02 -10.72 3.17
N GLY A 303 -7.68 -10.91 1.88
CA GLY A 303 -7.94 -12.14 1.14
C GLY A 303 -7.14 -13.33 1.66
N ALA A 304 -5.86 -13.13 2.00
CA ALA A 304 -5.02 -14.16 2.59
C ALA A 304 -5.55 -14.62 3.95
N LEU A 305 -5.81 -13.68 4.87
CA LEU A 305 -6.31 -13.98 6.20
C LEU A 305 -7.72 -14.58 6.20
N GLN A 306 -8.57 -14.20 5.22
CA GLN A 306 -9.88 -14.80 4.99
C GLN A 306 -9.78 -16.24 4.49
N ASP A 307 -9.01 -16.47 3.43
CA ASP A 307 -8.89 -17.79 2.79
C ASP A 307 -8.22 -18.81 3.72
N GLN A 308 -7.24 -18.37 4.51
CA GLN A 308 -6.59 -19.19 5.55
C GLN A 308 -7.42 -19.31 6.84
N LYS A 309 -8.61 -18.71 6.89
CA LYS A 309 -9.50 -18.70 8.06
C LYS A 309 -8.84 -18.18 9.34
N ARG A 310 -7.86 -17.28 9.19
CA ARG A 310 -7.12 -16.70 10.31
C ARG A 310 -7.86 -15.52 10.94
N ALA A 311 -8.62 -14.77 10.13
CA ALA A 311 -9.35 -13.61 10.60
C ALA A 311 -10.78 -13.58 10.07
N VAL A 312 -11.65 -12.91 10.81
CA VAL A 312 -12.98 -12.51 10.32
C VAL A 312 -12.85 -11.16 9.63
N ILE A 313 -13.24 -11.09 8.37
CA ILE A 313 -13.24 -9.84 7.60
C ILE A 313 -14.57 -9.12 7.80
N MET A 314 -14.54 -7.88 8.29
CA MET A 314 -15.72 -7.08 8.60
C MET A 314 -15.70 -5.73 7.87
N GLY A 315 -16.89 -5.18 7.64
CA GLY A 315 -17.07 -3.87 7.02
C GLY A 315 -17.87 -3.95 5.74
N THR A 316 -17.40 -3.27 4.68
CA THR A 316 -18.05 -3.27 3.36
C THR A 316 -17.11 -3.79 2.29
N GLN A 317 -17.67 -4.08 1.09
CA GLN A 317 -16.90 -4.56 -0.07
C GLN A 317 -15.68 -3.69 -0.34
N SER A 318 -14.51 -4.30 -0.60
CA SER A 318 -13.29 -3.59 -0.98
C SER A 318 -13.31 -3.13 -2.44
N PHE A 319 -12.29 -2.41 -2.87
CA PHE A 319 -12.22 -1.71 -4.15
C PHE A 319 -12.15 -2.64 -5.37
N GLY A 320 -11.36 -3.71 -5.32
CA GLY A 320 -11.19 -4.64 -6.43
C GLY A 320 -10.00 -4.33 -7.36
N LYS A 321 -8.85 -3.93 -6.81
CA LYS A 321 -7.63 -3.75 -7.57
C LYS A 321 -6.74 -4.99 -7.47
N GLY A 322 -6.85 -5.91 -8.44
CA GLY A 322 -6.08 -7.16 -8.52
C GLY A 322 -4.90 -7.11 -9.49
N SER A 323 -4.41 -5.94 -9.89
CA SER A 323 -3.32 -5.78 -10.85
C SER A 323 -2.00 -5.39 -10.18
N VAL A 324 -0.90 -6.00 -10.65
CA VAL A 324 0.48 -5.71 -10.22
C VAL A 324 1.11 -4.72 -11.18
N GLN A 325 1.60 -3.60 -10.67
CA GLN A 325 2.38 -2.64 -11.44
C GLN A 325 3.88 -2.84 -11.20
N THR A 326 4.64 -2.89 -12.29
CA THR A 326 6.10 -2.86 -12.25
C THR A 326 6.57 -1.47 -12.69
N VAL A 327 7.48 -0.89 -11.93
CA VAL A 327 8.14 0.37 -12.28
C VAL A 327 9.47 0.05 -12.94
N VAL A 328 9.61 0.44 -14.21
CA VAL A 328 10.82 0.25 -15.01
C VAL A 328 11.51 1.60 -15.17
N PRO A 329 12.62 1.87 -14.47
CA PRO A 329 13.39 3.09 -14.65
C PRO A 329 13.95 3.18 -16.08
N LEU A 330 13.83 4.32 -16.72
CA LEU A 330 14.40 4.60 -18.04
C LEU A 330 15.61 5.53 -17.94
N SER A 331 15.61 6.43 -16.95
CA SER A 331 16.69 7.34 -16.61
C SER A 331 16.60 7.71 -15.11
N GLU A 332 17.44 8.61 -14.64
CA GLU A 332 17.41 9.10 -13.26
C GLU A 332 16.09 9.84 -12.91
N ASP A 333 15.41 10.37 -13.93
CA ASP A 333 14.24 11.22 -13.78
C ASP A 333 13.00 10.75 -14.56
N ARG A 334 13.04 9.54 -15.13
CA ARG A 334 11.96 8.95 -15.95
C ARG A 334 11.79 7.49 -15.64
N ALA A 335 10.53 7.04 -15.55
CA ALA A 335 10.19 5.63 -15.42
C ALA A 335 8.88 5.30 -16.15
N VAL A 336 8.69 4.05 -16.48
CA VAL A 336 7.40 3.53 -16.93
C VAL A 336 6.84 2.62 -15.85
N LYS A 337 5.64 2.94 -15.39
CA LYS A 337 4.84 2.09 -14.51
C LYS A 337 3.84 1.33 -15.38
N ILE A 338 3.96 0.01 -15.47
CA ILE A 338 3.10 -0.84 -16.30
C ILE A 338 2.54 -2.01 -15.53
N THR A 339 1.33 -2.42 -15.87
CA THR A 339 0.70 -3.63 -15.35
C THR A 339 1.34 -4.85 -15.97
N THR A 340 1.96 -5.71 -15.16
CA THR A 340 2.72 -6.89 -15.61
C THR A 340 2.11 -8.20 -15.18
N ALA A 341 1.24 -8.21 -14.17
CA ALA A 341 0.58 -9.40 -13.64
C ALA A 341 -0.75 -9.08 -12.95
N ARG A 342 -1.47 -10.12 -12.58
CA ARG A 342 -2.61 -10.08 -11.66
C ARG A 342 -2.29 -10.92 -10.44
N TYR A 343 -2.85 -10.55 -9.27
CA TYR A 343 -2.75 -11.40 -8.10
C TYR A 343 -4.05 -12.10 -7.79
N PHE A 344 -3.86 -13.24 -7.13
CA PHE A 344 -4.91 -14.16 -6.72
C PHE A 344 -4.74 -14.49 -5.25
N THR A 345 -5.87 -14.67 -4.56
CA THR A 345 -5.87 -15.13 -3.17
C THR A 345 -5.46 -16.60 -3.08
N PRO A 346 -5.12 -17.14 -1.91
CA PRO A 346 -4.75 -18.55 -1.74
C PRO A 346 -5.73 -19.55 -2.37
N ASN A 347 -7.02 -19.27 -2.33
CA ASN A 347 -8.05 -20.12 -2.93
C ASN A 347 -8.28 -19.89 -4.43
N GLY A 348 -7.41 -19.12 -5.11
CA GLY A 348 -7.48 -18.87 -6.56
C GLY A 348 -8.52 -17.83 -6.98
N ARG A 349 -9.05 -17.02 -6.05
CA ARG A 349 -9.97 -15.94 -6.39
C ARG A 349 -9.22 -14.76 -7.01
N SER A 350 -9.68 -14.27 -8.15
CA SER A 350 -9.19 -13.01 -8.71
C SER A 350 -9.78 -11.84 -7.95
N ILE A 351 -8.94 -10.93 -7.48
CA ILE A 351 -9.36 -9.69 -6.82
C ILE A 351 -9.83 -8.66 -7.85
N GLN A 352 -9.33 -8.73 -9.10
CA GLN A 352 -9.58 -7.72 -10.14
C GLN A 352 -11.07 -7.51 -10.42
N ALA A 353 -11.53 -6.28 -10.24
CA ALA A 353 -12.91 -5.82 -10.43
C ALA A 353 -13.96 -6.51 -9.53
N GLN A 354 -13.53 -7.34 -8.57
CA GLN A 354 -14.41 -8.03 -7.61
C GLN A 354 -14.14 -7.59 -6.18
N GLY A 355 -12.87 -7.42 -5.80
CA GLY A 355 -12.48 -7.12 -4.43
C GLY A 355 -12.67 -8.28 -3.47
N ILE A 356 -12.60 -7.97 -2.19
CA ILE A 356 -12.83 -8.89 -1.07
C ILE A 356 -14.20 -8.55 -0.47
N SER A 357 -15.09 -9.54 -0.45
CA SER A 357 -16.35 -9.42 0.27
C SER A 357 -16.14 -9.74 1.73
N PRO A 358 -16.61 -8.90 2.67
CA PRO A 358 -16.47 -9.19 4.08
C PRO A 358 -17.32 -10.42 4.49
N ASP A 359 -16.85 -11.15 5.50
CA ASP A 359 -17.60 -12.26 6.11
C ASP A 359 -18.80 -11.73 6.90
N VAL A 360 -18.63 -10.55 7.49
CA VAL A 360 -19.67 -9.83 8.25
C VAL A 360 -19.80 -8.42 7.70
N VAL A 361 -20.91 -8.18 7.02
CA VAL A 361 -21.23 -6.84 6.49
C VAL A 361 -21.64 -5.93 7.63
N VAL A 362 -20.92 -4.82 7.78
CA VAL A 362 -21.23 -3.76 8.73
C VAL A 362 -21.11 -2.42 8.00
N GLU A 363 -22.26 -1.78 7.78
CA GLU A 363 -22.31 -0.47 7.14
C GLU A 363 -21.71 0.62 8.04
N GLU A 364 -21.23 1.69 7.42
CA GLU A 364 -20.80 2.88 8.13
C GLU A 364 -22.04 3.67 8.57
N LEU A 365 -22.31 3.65 9.87
CA LEU A 365 -23.48 4.30 10.45
C LEU A 365 -23.04 5.35 11.48
N GLN A 366 -23.70 6.48 11.44
CA GLN A 366 -23.64 7.46 12.53
C GLN A 366 -24.84 7.22 13.45
N LEU A 367 -24.53 6.88 14.72
CA LEU A 367 -25.58 6.66 15.72
C LEU A 367 -25.91 7.97 16.42
N ASP A 368 -27.14 8.46 16.23
CA ASP A 368 -27.70 9.50 17.07
C ASP A 368 -28.07 8.93 18.44
N ARG A 369 -27.44 9.45 19.51
CA ARG A 369 -27.79 9.05 20.87
C ARG A 369 -29.19 9.52 21.22
N GLN A 370 -30.11 8.59 21.39
CA GLN A 370 -31.31 8.89 22.17
C GLN A 370 -30.92 8.94 23.64
N ALA A 371 -31.43 9.96 24.37
CA ALA A 371 -31.22 10.04 25.80
C ALA A 371 -31.67 8.74 26.49
N PRO A 372 -30.94 8.25 27.49
CA PRO A 372 -31.32 7.03 28.21
C PRO A 372 -32.77 7.13 28.65
N ASN A 373 -33.57 6.11 28.36
CA ASN A 373 -34.94 6.04 28.83
C ASN A 373 -34.90 5.82 30.35
N LEU A 374 -34.95 6.91 31.14
CA LEU A 374 -34.91 6.92 32.61
C LEU A 374 -36.08 6.16 33.25
N ASN A 375 -37.03 5.65 32.46
CA ASN A 375 -38.25 4.94 32.92
C ASN A 375 -38.08 3.39 32.94
N GLN A 376 -36.91 2.85 32.71
CA GLN A 376 -36.67 1.40 32.91
C GLN A 376 -36.46 1.15 34.41
N VAL A 377 -37.53 0.69 35.06
CA VAL A 377 -37.50 0.21 36.46
C VAL A 377 -36.78 -1.14 36.46
N ARG A 378 -35.72 -1.25 37.22
CA ARG A 378 -34.99 -2.48 37.49
C ARG A 378 -35.42 -3.07 38.82
N GLU A 379 -35.13 -4.35 39.08
CA GLU A 379 -35.44 -4.99 40.37
C GLU A 379 -34.84 -4.20 41.56
N VAL A 380 -33.63 -3.65 41.41
CA VAL A 380 -32.98 -2.82 42.42
C VAL A 380 -33.73 -1.53 42.75
N ASP A 381 -34.59 -1.09 41.84
CA ASP A 381 -35.38 0.14 42.01
C ASP A 381 -36.75 -0.12 42.70
N LEU A 382 -37.09 -1.42 42.94
CA LEU A 382 -38.32 -1.82 43.59
C LEU A 382 -38.20 -1.76 45.11
N ALA A 383 -39.23 -1.24 45.79
CA ALA A 383 -39.29 -1.22 47.23
C ALA A 383 -39.36 -2.65 47.79
N GLY A 384 -38.35 -3.04 48.61
CA GLY A 384 -38.27 -4.38 49.21
C GLY A 384 -37.62 -5.43 48.29
N HIS A 385 -36.88 -5.03 47.28
CA HIS A 385 -36.06 -5.96 46.48
C HIS A 385 -35.11 -6.76 47.36
N LEU A 386 -34.75 -7.96 46.95
CA LEU A 386 -33.78 -8.80 47.66
C LEU A 386 -32.38 -8.29 47.34
N GLU A 387 -31.57 -8.12 48.36
CA GLU A 387 -30.15 -7.72 48.20
C GLU A 387 -29.35 -8.93 47.63
N ASN A 388 -28.43 -8.62 46.70
CA ASN A 388 -27.53 -9.63 46.14
C ASN A 388 -26.28 -9.72 47.03
N GLU A 389 -26.02 -10.85 47.63
CA GLU A 389 -24.87 -11.11 48.53
C GLU A 389 -23.51 -11.05 47.81
N SER A 390 -23.48 -10.98 46.46
CA SER A 390 -22.25 -10.83 45.67
C SER A 390 -22.06 -9.36 45.21
N GLU A 391 -21.13 -8.69 45.86
CA GLU A 391 -20.67 -7.35 45.43
C GLU A 391 -19.99 -7.47 44.04
N GLY A 392 -20.70 -7.13 43.00
CA GLY A 392 -20.18 -6.97 41.65
C GLY A 392 -20.78 -5.73 41.00
N ALA A 393 -20.10 -4.60 41.12
CA ALA A 393 -20.50 -3.38 40.44
C ALA A 393 -20.55 -3.63 38.91
N VAL A 394 -21.73 -3.47 38.33
CA VAL A 394 -21.93 -3.44 36.88
C VAL A 394 -21.22 -2.21 36.33
N GLN A 395 -20.00 -2.36 35.86
CA GLN A 395 -19.31 -1.32 35.10
C GLN A 395 -19.99 -1.12 33.73
N SER A 396 -20.84 -0.13 33.63
CA SER A 396 -21.36 0.37 32.36
C SER A 396 -21.03 1.84 32.24
N SER A 397 -20.14 2.25 31.35
CA SER A 397 -20.11 3.62 30.82
C SER A 397 -19.07 3.94 29.75
N VAL A 398 -17.97 3.17 29.59
CA VAL A 398 -16.90 3.55 28.62
C VAL A 398 -17.23 3.11 27.18
N GLN A 399 -18.11 2.15 26.99
CA GLN A 399 -18.47 1.63 25.64
C GLN A 399 -19.31 2.59 24.78
N SER A 400 -19.95 3.58 25.38
CA SER A 400 -20.92 4.44 24.67
C SER A 400 -20.30 5.40 23.67
N ASP A 401 -19.05 5.82 23.87
CA ASP A 401 -18.41 6.83 23.02
C ASP A 401 -17.91 6.22 21.71
N LEU A 402 -17.28 5.04 21.75
CA LEU A 402 -16.81 4.36 20.57
C LEU A 402 -17.92 4.02 19.57
N ALA A 403 -19.10 3.62 20.04
CA ALA A 403 -20.24 3.28 19.17
C ALA A 403 -20.76 4.49 18.38
N SER A 404 -20.66 5.69 18.95
CA SER A 404 -21.06 6.93 18.27
C SER A 404 -19.96 7.46 17.34
N ASP A 405 -18.70 7.25 17.69
CA ASP A 405 -17.56 7.77 16.94
C ASP A 405 -17.19 6.86 15.78
N ASP A 406 -17.23 5.53 15.98
CA ASP A 406 -16.89 4.50 14.97
C ASP A 406 -17.68 3.22 15.23
N PHE A 407 -18.85 3.14 14.61
CA PHE A 407 -19.76 2.01 14.77
C PHE A 407 -19.15 0.67 14.32
N GLN A 408 -18.40 0.67 13.21
CA GLN A 408 -17.77 -0.55 12.69
C GLN A 408 -16.70 -1.07 13.67
N LEU A 409 -15.88 -0.17 14.22
CA LEU A 409 -14.88 -0.55 15.22
C LEU A 409 -15.51 -1.04 16.53
N TYR A 410 -16.62 -0.42 16.96
CA TYR A 410 -17.40 -0.90 18.10
C TYR A 410 -17.93 -2.32 17.89
N GLN A 411 -18.48 -2.63 16.68
CA GLN A 411 -18.96 -3.96 16.35
C GLN A 411 -17.81 -4.98 16.30
N ALA A 412 -16.65 -4.60 15.77
CA ALA A 412 -15.46 -5.44 15.75
C ALA A 412 -14.99 -5.78 17.18
N LEU A 413 -14.91 -4.80 18.08
CA LEU A 413 -14.57 -5.03 19.48
C LEU A 413 -15.60 -5.95 20.17
N THR A 414 -16.89 -5.73 19.93
CA THR A 414 -17.96 -6.55 20.49
C THR A 414 -17.83 -8.01 20.02
N MET A 415 -17.56 -8.25 18.75
CA MET A 415 -17.33 -9.59 18.21
C MET A 415 -16.07 -10.23 18.77
N LEU A 416 -14.94 -9.51 18.91
CA LEU A 416 -13.74 -10.03 19.56
C LEU A 416 -14.00 -10.49 20.99
N LYS A 417 -14.80 -9.75 21.76
CA LYS A 417 -15.20 -10.14 23.12
C LYS A 417 -16.03 -11.41 23.10
N ALA A 418 -16.98 -11.55 22.17
CA ALA A 418 -17.78 -12.76 22.03
C ALA A 418 -16.92 -13.98 21.66
N LEU A 419 -16.03 -13.85 20.69
CA LEU A 419 -15.08 -14.90 20.30
C LEU A 419 -14.16 -15.32 21.45
N ASN A 420 -13.66 -14.37 22.24
CA ASN A 420 -12.83 -14.67 23.40
C ASN A 420 -13.59 -15.38 24.54
N ILE A 421 -14.90 -15.14 24.68
CA ILE A 421 -15.74 -15.87 25.65
C ILE A 421 -15.93 -17.34 25.20
N LEU A 422 -16.12 -17.55 23.90
CA LEU A 422 -16.35 -18.90 23.35
C LEU A 422 -15.06 -19.76 23.31
N ASN A 423 -13.89 -19.15 23.28
CA ASN A 423 -12.59 -19.81 23.21
C ASN A 423 -11.95 -20.05 24.61
N ARG A 424 -12.67 -19.70 25.68
CA ARG A 424 -12.28 -20.01 27.06
C ARG A 424 -12.75 -21.43 27.46
#